data_5ecdf12348099d1fee95d7853402902b
#
_entry.id   5ecdf12348099d1fee95d7853402902b
#
_cell.length_a   1.000
_cell.length_b   1.000
_cell.length_c   1.000
_cell.angle_alpha   90.00
_cell.angle_beta   90.00
_cell.angle_gamma   90.00
#
_symmetry.space_group_name_H-M   'P 1'
#
loop_
_entity.id
_entity.type
_entity.pdbx_description
1 polymer ?
#
loop_
_entity_poly.entity_id
_entity_poly.type
_entity_poly.pdbx_seq_one_letter_code
_entity_poly.pdbx_strand_id
1 'polypeptide(L)'
;LANDAAGLPQTVRRRDILNAYPYTNTLTVLEITGAVLRRAMERSAEYFTRNADGSLRVSDCFLEPKVEHYNYDYYAGVTYAYDIARPVGERVVELTFNGTSVKDTDVFTACLSSYRASGTGGYDGYVGCPIVREIGTEMSDLLLDYFKRYGGELPLARGEFKVF
;
A
#
# COMPACT_ATOMS: atom_id res chain seq x y z
N LEU A 1 8.58 1.74 -2.50
CA LEU A 1 9.73 2.65 -2.56
C LEU A 1 10.94 2.01 -1.89
N ALA A 2 12.16 2.47 -2.22
CA ALA A 2 13.37 2.08 -1.49
C ALA A 2 13.27 2.58 -0.03
N ASN A 3 13.83 1.81 0.92
CA ASN A 3 13.79 2.18 2.35
C ASN A 3 14.54 3.49 2.66
N ASP A 4 15.55 3.80 1.87
CA ASP A 4 16.43 4.96 1.99
C ASP A 4 16.12 6.06 0.95
N ALA A 5 14.94 6.00 0.32
CA ALA A 5 14.53 7.01 -0.64
C ALA A 5 14.44 8.39 0.03
N ALA A 6 15.28 9.31 -0.40
CA ALA A 6 15.34 10.68 0.14
C ALA A 6 14.13 11.56 -0.25
N GLY A 7 13.12 10.97 -0.90
CA GLY A 7 12.02 11.71 -1.50
C GLY A 7 12.38 12.24 -2.90
N LEU A 8 11.46 12.99 -3.49
CA LEU A 8 11.67 13.57 -4.81
C LEU A 8 11.99 15.08 -4.68
N PRO A 9 13.00 15.57 -5.42
CA PRO A 9 13.32 17.01 -5.43
C PRO A 9 12.23 17.80 -6.15
N GLN A 10 12.23 19.13 -6.00
CA GLN A 10 11.28 20.01 -6.70
C GLN A 10 11.36 19.85 -8.23
N THR A 11 12.56 19.61 -8.77
CA THR A 11 12.73 19.26 -10.19
C THR A 11 13.09 17.78 -10.31
N VAL A 12 12.12 16.96 -10.67
CA VAL A 12 12.27 15.50 -10.76
C VAL A 12 12.93 15.13 -12.08
N ARG A 13 14.00 14.34 -12.02
CA ARG A 13 14.70 13.74 -13.16
C ARG A 13 14.48 12.23 -13.18
N ARG A 14 14.71 11.59 -14.32
CA ARG A 14 14.60 10.13 -14.44
C ARG A 14 15.37 9.38 -13.36
N ARG A 15 16.60 9.80 -13.05
CA ARG A 15 17.43 9.18 -12.01
C ARG A 15 16.81 9.23 -10.62
N ASP A 16 16.07 10.29 -10.31
CA ASP A 16 15.45 10.49 -9.01
C ASP A 16 14.30 9.48 -8.83
N ILE A 17 13.55 9.21 -9.91
CA ILE A 17 12.51 8.17 -9.92
C ILE A 17 13.13 6.77 -9.79
N LEU A 18 14.20 6.46 -10.55
CA LEU A 18 14.88 5.17 -10.49
C LEU A 18 15.51 4.91 -9.13
N ASN A 19 16.04 5.94 -8.46
CA ASN A 19 16.56 5.83 -7.11
C ASN A 19 15.45 5.62 -6.07
N ALA A 20 14.30 6.28 -6.24
CA ALA A 20 13.16 6.11 -5.34
C ALA A 20 12.45 4.76 -5.54
N TYR A 21 12.45 4.24 -6.77
CA TYR A 21 11.83 2.95 -7.12
C TYR A 21 12.77 2.10 -8.01
N PRO A 22 13.76 1.43 -7.41
CA PRO A 22 14.77 0.66 -8.15
C PRO A 22 14.32 -0.77 -8.55
N TYR A 23 13.04 -1.07 -8.43
CA TYR A 23 12.50 -2.42 -8.64
C TYR A 23 11.89 -2.57 -10.04
N THR A 24 12.01 -3.77 -10.63
CA THR A 24 11.44 -4.14 -11.94
C THR A 24 9.98 -4.60 -11.87
N ASN A 25 9.27 -4.26 -10.79
CA ASN A 25 7.87 -4.65 -10.63
C ASN A 25 6.99 -3.99 -11.71
N THR A 26 6.00 -4.73 -12.14
CA THR A 26 4.90 -4.28 -13.01
C THR A 26 3.63 -4.06 -12.20
N LEU A 27 2.50 -3.73 -12.86
CA LEU A 27 1.20 -3.65 -12.21
C LEU A 27 0.32 -4.84 -12.57
N THR A 28 -0.40 -5.34 -11.58
CA THR A 28 -1.42 -6.37 -11.72
C THR A 28 -2.73 -5.88 -11.14
N VAL A 29 -3.82 -6.05 -11.86
CA VAL A 29 -5.17 -5.76 -11.37
C VAL A 29 -5.81 -7.08 -11.00
N LEU A 30 -6.15 -7.23 -9.72
CA LEU A 30 -6.83 -8.40 -9.17
C LEU A 30 -8.31 -8.10 -8.92
N GLU A 31 -9.15 -9.10 -9.06
CA GLU A 31 -10.47 -9.12 -8.44
C GLU A 31 -10.32 -9.67 -7.02
N ILE A 32 -10.74 -8.89 -6.03
CA ILE A 32 -10.63 -9.24 -4.61
C ILE A 32 -11.97 -9.07 -3.90
N THR A 33 -12.17 -9.82 -2.83
CA THR A 33 -13.32 -9.61 -1.94
C THR A 33 -13.01 -8.59 -0.84
N GLY A 34 -14.05 -8.06 -0.18
CA GLY A 34 -13.88 -7.20 0.99
C GLY A 34 -13.14 -7.91 2.13
N ALA A 35 -13.32 -9.23 2.27
CA ALA A 35 -12.56 -10.04 3.23
C ALA A 35 -11.06 -10.03 2.91
N VAL A 36 -10.68 -10.19 1.63
CA VAL A 36 -9.28 -10.13 1.18
C VAL A 36 -8.69 -8.74 1.41
N LEU A 37 -9.45 -7.69 1.08
CA LEU A 37 -9.04 -6.31 1.32
C LEU A 37 -8.79 -6.07 2.81
N ARG A 38 -9.73 -6.44 3.68
CA ARG A 38 -9.60 -6.29 5.13
C ARG A 38 -8.38 -7.04 5.67
N ARG A 39 -8.16 -8.28 5.23
CA ARG A 39 -6.98 -9.07 5.62
C ARG A 39 -5.66 -8.39 5.23
N ALA A 40 -5.59 -7.83 4.03
CA ALA A 40 -4.42 -7.08 3.58
C ALA A 40 -4.19 -5.82 4.41
N MET A 41 -5.27 -5.12 4.78
CA MET A 41 -5.22 -3.93 5.63
C MET A 41 -4.80 -4.27 7.06
N GLU A 42 -5.24 -5.40 7.60
CA GLU A 42 -4.76 -5.90 8.91
C GLU A 42 -3.25 -6.14 8.90
N ARG A 43 -2.70 -6.71 7.80
CA ARG A 43 -1.25 -6.83 7.65
C ARG A 43 -0.56 -5.46 7.64
N SER A 44 -1.13 -4.46 6.97
CA SER A 44 -0.61 -3.09 7.00
C SER A 44 -0.72 -2.46 8.40
N ALA A 45 -1.78 -2.75 9.15
CA ALA A 45 -1.98 -2.23 10.50
C ALA A 45 -0.95 -2.77 11.52
N GLU A 46 -0.32 -3.92 11.25
CA GLU A 46 0.79 -4.44 12.05
C GLU A 46 2.02 -3.52 12.04
N TYR A 47 2.14 -2.64 11.04
CA TYR A 47 3.24 -1.69 10.93
C TYR A 47 3.31 -0.74 12.13
N PHE A 48 2.17 -0.45 12.74
CA PHE A 48 2.06 0.51 13.82
C PHE A 48 2.08 -0.17 15.19
N THR A 49 2.84 0.40 16.11
CA THR A 49 2.82 0.05 17.53
C THR A 49 3.09 1.29 18.38
N ARG A 50 3.10 1.16 19.71
CA ARG A 50 3.33 2.27 20.62
C ARG A 50 4.59 2.05 21.46
N ASN A 51 5.27 3.14 21.76
CA ASN A 51 6.26 3.21 22.82
C ASN A 51 5.60 3.17 24.20
N ALA A 52 6.40 3.03 25.26
CA ALA A 52 5.92 3.06 26.62
C ALA A 52 5.26 4.39 27.03
N ASP A 53 5.62 5.49 26.38
CA ASP A 53 5.03 6.83 26.57
C ASP A 53 3.73 7.04 25.75
N GLY A 54 3.28 6.03 25.00
CA GLY A 54 2.10 6.06 24.17
C GLY A 54 2.30 6.64 22.76
N SER A 55 3.48 7.15 22.43
CA SER A 55 3.77 7.65 21.09
C SER A 55 3.79 6.53 20.05
N LEU A 56 3.38 6.84 18.82
CA LEU A 56 3.41 5.90 17.70
C LEU A 56 4.85 5.60 17.28
N ARG A 57 5.11 4.32 16.99
CA ARG A 57 6.35 3.87 16.36
C ARG A 57 6.08 2.75 15.34
N VAL A 58 7.08 2.45 14.52
CA VAL A 58 7.07 1.27 13.65
C VAL A 58 7.26 0.01 14.50
N SER A 59 6.53 -1.03 14.17
CA SER A 59 6.62 -2.34 14.82
C SER A 59 7.94 -3.04 14.48
N ASP A 60 8.53 -3.74 15.46
CA ASP A 60 9.80 -4.42 15.31
C ASP A 60 9.80 -5.49 14.20
N CYS A 61 8.64 -6.09 13.91
CA CYS A 61 8.51 -7.06 12.82
C CYS A 61 8.74 -6.47 11.41
N PHE A 62 8.77 -5.14 11.27
CA PHE A 62 9.17 -4.44 10.04
C PHE A 62 10.58 -3.85 10.11
N LEU A 63 11.28 -3.98 11.23
CA LEU A 63 12.63 -3.46 11.46
C LEU A 63 13.66 -4.57 11.62
N GLU A 64 13.25 -5.73 12.17
CA GLU A 64 14.13 -6.85 12.48
C GLU A 64 13.69 -8.13 11.74
N PRO A 65 14.60 -8.95 11.25
CA PRO A 65 16.06 -8.80 11.22
C PRO A 65 16.55 -7.81 10.13
N LYS A 66 15.63 -7.26 9.34
CA LYS A 66 15.90 -6.34 8.24
C LYS A 66 14.81 -5.27 8.16
N VAL A 67 15.21 -4.04 7.88
CA VAL A 67 14.24 -2.95 7.67
C VAL A 67 13.43 -3.17 6.39
N GLU A 68 12.11 -3.23 6.52
CA GLU A 68 11.17 -3.56 5.44
C GLU A 68 9.98 -2.59 5.37
N HIS A 69 10.23 -1.28 5.46
CA HIS A 69 9.19 -0.25 5.32
C HIS A 69 8.39 -0.38 4.01
N TYR A 70 9.00 -0.94 2.96
CA TYR A 70 8.34 -1.22 1.69
C TYR A 70 7.24 -2.29 1.77
N ASN A 71 7.12 -3.00 2.88
CA ASN A 71 6.03 -3.93 3.16
C ASN A 71 4.82 -3.28 3.84
N TYR A 72 4.85 -1.99 4.09
CA TYR A 72 3.65 -1.22 4.46
C TYR A 72 2.93 -0.73 3.20
N ASP A 73 1.64 -1.04 3.08
CA ASP A 73 0.80 -0.57 1.99
C ASP A 73 -0.18 0.51 2.45
N TYR A 74 -0.34 1.52 1.61
CA TYR A 74 -1.35 2.55 1.70
C TYR A 74 -2.47 2.26 0.70
N TYR A 75 -3.73 2.46 1.11
CA TYR A 75 -4.90 2.12 0.31
C TYR A 75 -5.60 3.37 -0.20
N ALA A 76 -5.51 3.63 -1.51
CA ALA A 76 -6.26 4.68 -2.18
C ALA A 76 -7.63 4.17 -2.64
N GLY A 77 -8.63 5.04 -2.64
CA GLY A 77 -10.00 4.74 -3.08
C GLY A 77 -10.92 4.22 -1.98
N VAL A 78 -10.41 4.06 -0.77
CA VAL A 78 -11.19 3.72 0.44
C VAL A 78 -10.89 4.70 1.56
N THR A 79 -11.85 4.84 2.50
CA THR A 79 -11.63 5.51 3.78
C THR A 79 -11.54 4.44 4.86
N TYR A 80 -10.54 4.54 5.73
CA TYR A 80 -10.31 3.51 6.74
C TYR A 80 -9.66 4.04 8.01
N ALA A 81 -9.79 3.28 9.10
CA ALA A 81 -9.14 3.58 10.37
C ALA A 81 -8.58 2.30 11.02
N TYR A 82 -7.42 2.45 11.62
CA TYR A 82 -6.77 1.43 12.45
C TYR A 82 -6.82 1.84 13.91
N ASP A 83 -7.35 0.97 14.76
CA ASP A 83 -7.21 1.02 16.21
C ASP A 83 -6.11 0.05 16.64
N ILE A 84 -4.92 0.59 16.91
CA ILE A 84 -3.76 -0.22 17.27
C ILE A 84 -3.73 -0.68 18.73
N ALA A 85 -4.69 -0.25 19.55
CA ALA A 85 -4.89 -0.81 20.88
C ALA A 85 -5.52 -2.22 20.82
N ARG A 86 -6.12 -2.57 19.67
CA ARG A 86 -6.68 -3.89 19.44
C ARG A 86 -5.61 -4.92 19.09
N PRO A 87 -5.91 -6.22 19.31
CA PRO A 87 -5.06 -7.30 18.83
C PRO A 87 -4.81 -7.21 17.32
N VAL A 88 -3.65 -7.70 16.87
CA VAL A 88 -3.35 -7.91 15.44
C VAL A 88 -4.44 -8.79 14.83
N GLY A 89 -4.95 -8.39 13.68
CA GLY A 89 -6.07 -9.05 12.99
C GLY A 89 -7.46 -8.47 13.32
N GLU A 90 -7.55 -7.50 14.25
CA GLU A 90 -8.80 -6.83 14.66
C GLU A 90 -8.68 -5.30 14.64
N ARG A 91 -7.65 -4.76 13.98
CA ARG A 91 -7.27 -3.35 14.00
C ARG A 91 -8.01 -2.48 12.99
N VAL A 92 -8.54 -3.08 11.93
CA VAL A 92 -9.35 -2.35 10.92
C VAL A 92 -10.75 -2.11 11.48
N VAL A 93 -10.96 -0.96 12.10
CA VAL A 93 -12.23 -0.63 12.79
C VAL A 93 -13.19 0.15 11.89
N GLU A 94 -12.68 0.79 10.86
CA GLU A 94 -13.47 1.46 9.82
C GLU A 94 -12.92 1.05 8.45
N LEU A 95 -13.82 0.73 7.53
CA LEU A 95 -13.49 0.51 6.13
C LEU A 95 -14.73 0.83 5.28
N THR A 96 -14.65 1.89 4.48
CA THR A 96 -15.73 2.32 3.61
C THR A 96 -15.24 2.55 2.19
N PHE A 97 -16.13 2.28 1.23
CA PHE A 97 -15.96 2.58 -0.18
C PHE A 97 -17.12 3.45 -0.64
N ASN A 98 -16.84 4.65 -1.17
CA ASN A 98 -17.84 5.65 -1.54
C ASN A 98 -18.86 5.93 -0.41
N GLY A 99 -18.37 6.01 0.83
CA GLY A 99 -19.20 6.29 2.02
C GLY A 99 -20.03 5.12 2.53
N THR A 100 -19.94 3.92 1.92
CA THR A 100 -20.66 2.72 2.33
C THR A 100 -19.68 1.73 2.99
N SER A 101 -20.09 1.14 4.12
CA SER A 101 -19.27 0.12 4.80
C SER A 101 -19.02 -1.08 3.90
N VAL A 102 -17.77 -1.49 3.80
CA VAL A 102 -17.35 -2.66 3.02
C VAL A 102 -17.72 -3.94 3.76
N LYS A 103 -18.46 -4.81 3.09
CA LYS A 103 -18.79 -6.16 3.53
C LYS A 103 -17.75 -7.15 3.01
N ASP A 104 -17.56 -8.24 3.71
CA ASP A 104 -16.60 -9.28 3.33
C ASP A 104 -16.89 -9.88 1.95
N THR A 105 -18.16 -9.88 1.54
CA THR A 105 -18.64 -10.42 0.24
C THR A 105 -18.61 -9.41 -0.91
N ASP A 106 -18.35 -8.12 -0.64
CA ASP A 106 -18.25 -7.11 -1.69
C ASP A 106 -17.06 -7.41 -2.59
N VAL A 107 -17.17 -7.12 -3.88
CA VAL A 107 -16.13 -7.41 -4.87
C VAL A 107 -15.54 -6.12 -5.40
N PHE A 108 -14.23 -6.06 -5.47
CA PHE A 108 -13.45 -4.91 -5.92
C PHE A 108 -12.41 -5.31 -6.95
N THR A 109 -12.00 -4.38 -7.78
CA THR A 109 -10.76 -4.47 -8.53
C THR A 109 -9.67 -3.67 -7.81
N ALA A 110 -8.57 -4.32 -7.46
CA ALA A 110 -7.41 -3.72 -6.81
C ALA A 110 -6.22 -3.71 -7.77
N CYS A 111 -5.61 -2.52 -7.95
CA CYS A 111 -4.38 -2.38 -8.72
C CYS A 111 -3.19 -2.41 -7.77
N LEU A 112 -2.31 -3.38 -7.95
CA LEU A 112 -1.18 -3.68 -7.07
C LEU A 112 0.11 -3.80 -7.90
N SER A 113 1.27 -3.66 -7.24
CA SER A 113 2.50 -4.12 -7.87
C SER A 113 2.50 -5.66 -8.02
N SER A 114 3.16 -6.18 -9.05
CA SER A 114 3.33 -7.63 -9.23
C SER A 114 3.95 -8.31 -8.02
N TYR A 115 4.87 -7.62 -7.32
CA TYR A 115 5.43 -8.06 -6.05
C TYR A 115 4.35 -8.27 -4.98
N ARG A 116 3.41 -7.33 -4.84
CA ARG A 116 2.34 -7.43 -3.85
C ARG A 116 1.28 -8.45 -4.25
N ALA A 117 0.92 -8.50 -5.53
CA ALA A 117 -0.05 -9.45 -6.07
C ALA A 117 0.38 -10.92 -5.89
N SER A 118 1.69 -11.20 -5.79
CA SER A 118 2.22 -12.53 -5.47
C SER A 118 2.12 -12.92 -3.98
N GLY A 119 1.56 -12.05 -3.13
CA GLY A 119 1.44 -12.28 -1.68
C GLY A 119 2.67 -11.91 -0.87
N THR A 120 3.74 -11.45 -1.53
CA THR A 120 5.02 -11.16 -0.86
C THR A 120 4.87 -10.06 0.19
N GLY A 121 5.62 -10.18 1.30
CA GLY A 121 5.57 -9.26 2.43
C GLY A 121 4.47 -9.55 3.44
N GLY A 122 3.88 -10.76 3.40
CA GLY A 122 2.83 -11.20 4.32
C GLY A 122 1.41 -10.89 3.85
N TYR A 123 1.24 -10.67 2.53
CA TYR A 123 -0.07 -10.37 1.92
C TYR A 123 -0.68 -11.61 1.23
N ASP A 124 -0.61 -12.76 1.88
CA ASP A 124 -1.05 -14.06 1.34
C ASP A 124 -2.51 -14.07 0.85
N GLY A 125 -3.34 -13.14 1.34
CA GLY A 125 -4.73 -13.00 0.89
C GLY A 125 -4.89 -12.71 -0.60
N TYR A 126 -3.86 -12.17 -1.25
CA TYR A 126 -3.89 -11.90 -2.70
C TYR A 126 -3.56 -13.14 -3.55
N VAL A 127 -2.95 -14.16 -2.96
CA VAL A 127 -2.55 -15.37 -3.68
C VAL A 127 -3.79 -16.11 -4.17
N GLY A 128 -3.83 -16.40 -5.47
CA GLY A 128 -4.95 -17.09 -6.11
C GLY A 128 -6.18 -16.23 -6.42
N CYS A 129 -6.16 -14.93 -6.11
CA CYS A 129 -7.20 -14.02 -6.57
C CYS A 129 -7.20 -13.93 -8.10
N PRO A 130 -8.38 -13.84 -8.76
CA PRO A 130 -8.46 -13.72 -10.21
C PRO A 130 -7.71 -12.50 -10.74
N ILE A 131 -6.89 -12.69 -11.76
CA ILE A 131 -6.20 -11.62 -12.46
C ILE A 131 -7.14 -11.05 -13.52
N VAL A 132 -7.54 -9.79 -13.36
CA VAL A 132 -8.36 -9.06 -14.32
C VAL A 132 -7.50 -8.49 -15.43
N ARG A 133 -6.29 -8.02 -15.09
CA ARG A 133 -5.36 -7.41 -16.06
C ARG A 133 -3.93 -7.43 -15.54
N GLU A 134 -2.99 -7.70 -16.44
CA GLU A 134 -1.57 -7.47 -16.24
C GLU A 134 -1.10 -6.29 -17.11
N ILE A 135 -0.30 -5.40 -16.51
CA ILE A 135 0.29 -4.27 -17.21
C ILE A 135 1.81 -4.51 -17.20
N GLY A 136 2.33 -4.99 -18.33
CA GLY A 136 3.70 -5.43 -18.48
C GLY A 136 4.76 -4.31 -18.48
N THR A 137 4.35 -3.04 -18.36
CA THR A 137 5.25 -1.90 -18.25
C THR A 137 5.80 -1.82 -16.82
N GLU A 138 7.09 -1.61 -16.68
CA GLU A 138 7.71 -1.45 -15.37
C GLU A 138 7.18 -0.22 -14.63
N MET A 139 7.06 -0.32 -13.32
CA MET A 139 6.57 0.75 -12.46
C MET A 139 7.38 2.04 -12.60
N SER A 140 8.69 1.94 -12.78
CA SER A 140 9.57 3.08 -13.00
C SER A 140 9.23 3.86 -14.28
N ASP A 141 8.88 3.16 -15.37
CA ASP A 141 8.47 3.78 -16.62
C ASP A 141 7.07 4.38 -16.53
N LEU A 142 6.15 3.71 -15.84
CA LEU A 142 4.81 4.25 -15.53
C LEU A 142 4.91 5.55 -14.71
N LEU A 143 5.79 5.60 -13.72
CA LEU A 143 6.06 6.80 -12.92
C LEU A 143 6.64 7.91 -13.81
N LEU A 144 7.60 7.60 -14.66
CA LEU A 144 8.18 8.56 -15.62
C LEU A 144 7.11 9.17 -16.53
N ASP A 145 6.24 8.33 -17.08
CA ASP A 145 5.16 8.80 -17.96
C ASP A 145 4.11 9.62 -17.21
N TYR A 146 3.84 9.27 -15.95
CA TYR A 146 2.98 10.05 -15.08
C TYR A 146 3.53 11.46 -14.85
N PHE A 147 4.82 11.58 -14.49
CA PHE A 147 5.46 12.89 -14.30
C PHE A 147 5.52 13.71 -15.60
N LYS A 148 5.77 13.09 -16.76
CA LYS A 148 5.73 13.77 -18.05
C LYS A 148 4.35 14.32 -18.39
N ARG A 149 3.30 13.56 -18.08
CA ARG A 149 1.90 13.93 -18.37
C ARG A 149 1.42 15.10 -17.53
N TYR A 150 1.75 15.10 -16.24
CA TYR A 150 1.23 16.08 -15.30
C TYR A 150 2.15 17.28 -15.03
N GLY A 151 3.43 17.19 -15.36
CA GLY A 151 4.43 18.25 -15.58
C GLY A 151 4.64 19.36 -14.55
N GLY A 152 3.77 19.57 -13.58
CA GLY A 152 3.83 20.66 -12.60
C GLY A 152 3.15 20.31 -11.30
N GLU A 153 1.82 20.29 -11.26
CA GLU A 153 1.07 19.86 -10.08
C GLU A 153 0.61 18.42 -10.25
N LEU A 154 1.12 17.53 -9.39
CA LEU A 154 0.67 16.14 -9.39
C LEU A 154 -0.66 16.02 -8.65
N PRO A 155 -1.69 15.40 -9.27
CA PRO A 155 -2.90 15.10 -8.56
C PRO A 155 -2.57 14.12 -7.43
N LEU A 156 -2.84 14.53 -6.19
CA LEU A 156 -2.67 13.66 -5.03
C LEU A 156 -3.76 12.59 -5.03
N ALA A 157 -3.36 11.34 -4.95
CA ALA A 157 -4.29 10.26 -4.63
C ALA A 157 -4.86 10.53 -3.23
N ARG A 158 -6.18 10.73 -3.16
CA ARG A 158 -6.85 10.95 -1.88
C ARG A 158 -7.35 9.62 -1.34
N GLY A 159 -6.73 9.14 -0.30
CA GLY A 159 -7.31 8.19 0.62
C GLY A 159 -7.31 8.86 2.00
N GLU A 160 -8.37 8.73 2.74
CA GLU A 160 -8.43 9.21 4.12
C GLU A 160 -8.26 8.03 5.06
N PHE A 161 -7.24 8.09 5.91
CA PHE A 161 -7.06 7.09 6.94
C PHE A 161 -6.68 7.72 8.27
N LYS A 162 -6.97 7.00 9.34
CA LYS A 162 -6.62 7.37 10.72
C LYS A 162 -5.94 6.18 11.41
N VAL A 163 -5.01 6.50 12.31
CA VAL A 163 -4.39 5.54 13.22
C VAL A 163 -4.52 6.10 14.63
N PHE A 164 -5.13 5.39 15.56
CA PHE A 164 -5.33 5.79 16.96
C PHE A 164 -5.21 4.62 17.93
#